data_86b604cb4729a18297afe2b2bbc7951f
#
_entry.id   86b604cb4729a18297afe2b2bbc7951f
#
_cell.length_a   1.000
_cell.length_b   1.000
_cell.length_c   1.000
_cell.angle_alpha   90.00
_cell.angle_beta   90.00
_cell.angle_gamma   90.00
#
_symmetry.space_group_name_H-M   'P 1'
#
loop_
_entity.id
_entity.type
_entity.pdbx_description
1 polymer ?
#
loop_
_entity_poly.entity_id
_entity_poly.type
_entity_poly.pdbx_seq_one_letter_code
_entity_poly.pdbx_strand_id
1 'polypeptide(L)'
;MPSGQWAQHEFGFAKLGDTRRNKRLVKIATNLGAHPGGTLPQAFPDWAELKAAYRFFGQSGVTFQRVLAPHLERTRQRCRQSGEYLLIENTTLLDYSRHPATEGLGVIGDGGGRGFELHSALAMHIESWTLEQRPEGVVVGLFDQQCRRPQPAPPDETRRQRLSRLRKSQSWAAAIRSAGRPAEGSQWIYVADRESDIYEVLQLCRQHGVDFVIRACQDRRLAGAAGHLRMALNQTPVLAQSTVEVRARAGQGARTARVELRSVRVALDGPWRPGGWQSPLPDVGVVEVRETPVPAGVKQPLHWILLTTLFLHHPGASATRGGLLCDALVDRGISQGAQERSGRRSQPAGASPSFGILDRGAGGGGGAFAGGQTAGARPARIL
;
A
#
# COMPACT_ATOMS: atom_id res chain seq x y z
N MET A 1 23.98 9.07 -1.10
CA MET A 1 24.25 9.12 0.38
C MET A 1 24.70 7.73 0.82
N PRO A 2 25.82 7.57 1.54
CA PRO A 2 26.25 6.28 2.09
C PRO A 2 25.21 5.71 3.07
N SER A 3 25.07 4.38 3.11
CA SER A 3 24.04 3.70 3.95
C SER A 3 24.07 4.09 5.41
N GLY A 4 25.26 4.33 5.99
CA GLY A 4 25.40 4.76 7.40
C GLY A 4 24.88 6.17 7.64
N GLN A 5 25.12 7.12 6.75
CA GLN A 5 24.59 8.48 6.85
C GLN A 5 23.07 8.48 6.67
N TRP A 6 22.56 7.70 5.70
CA TRP A 6 21.14 7.51 5.50
C TRP A 6 20.47 6.94 6.75
N ALA A 7 21.00 5.85 7.31
CA ALA A 7 20.45 5.21 8.50
C ALA A 7 20.46 6.14 9.72
N GLN A 8 21.54 6.89 9.92
CA GLN A 8 21.62 7.89 10.99
C GLN A 8 20.59 8.99 10.81
N HIS A 9 20.42 9.45 9.56
CA HIS A 9 19.46 10.48 9.23
C HIS A 9 18.02 10.01 9.43
N GLU A 10 17.66 8.79 9.00
CA GLU A 10 16.28 8.29 9.08
C GLU A 10 15.89 7.77 10.45
N PHE A 11 16.82 7.16 11.21
CA PHE A 11 16.50 6.41 12.43
C PHE A 11 17.21 6.91 13.68
N GLY A 12 18.17 7.83 13.57
CA GLY A 12 18.99 8.30 14.68
C GLY A 12 18.19 8.92 15.85
N PHE A 13 17.00 9.43 15.57
CA PHE A 13 16.10 10.07 16.55
C PHE A 13 14.98 9.16 17.05
N ALA A 14 15.07 7.84 16.84
CA ALA A 14 14.10 6.89 17.34
C ALA A 14 13.97 6.96 18.88
N LYS A 15 12.74 6.88 19.38
CA LYS A 15 12.46 6.92 20.83
C LYS A 15 12.31 5.50 21.39
N LEU A 16 13.43 4.77 21.51
CA LEU A 16 13.44 3.38 21.97
C LEU A 16 13.71 3.24 23.49
N GLY A 17 13.78 4.36 24.23
CA GLY A 17 13.97 4.39 25.67
C GLY A 17 15.41 4.18 26.15
N ASP A 18 16.36 3.91 25.24
CA ASP A 18 17.79 3.75 25.53
C ASP A 18 18.62 4.16 24.30
N THR A 19 19.62 5.02 24.51
CA THR A 19 20.52 5.49 23.45
C THR A 19 21.30 4.37 22.77
N ARG A 20 21.63 3.30 23.51
CA ARG A 20 22.29 2.10 22.96
C ARG A 20 21.38 1.38 21.96
N ARG A 21 20.06 1.35 22.21
CA ARG A 21 19.08 0.80 21.28
C ARG A 21 19.01 1.65 20.03
N ASN A 22 19.01 2.97 20.14
CA ASN A 22 19.01 3.86 18.96
C ASN A 22 20.27 3.64 18.11
N LYS A 23 21.46 3.60 18.72
CA LYS A 23 22.72 3.28 18.01
C LYS A 23 22.64 1.90 17.33
N ARG A 24 22.05 0.90 18.00
CA ARG A 24 21.87 -0.44 17.42
C ARG A 24 20.91 -0.42 16.25
N LEU A 25 19.79 0.33 16.31
CA LEU A 25 18.86 0.49 15.19
C LEU A 25 19.56 1.10 13.98
N VAL A 26 20.32 2.16 14.16
CA VAL A 26 21.09 2.79 13.07
C VAL A 26 22.06 1.78 12.45
N LYS A 27 22.80 0.99 13.24
CA LYS A 27 23.71 -0.03 12.73
C LYS A 27 22.96 -1.11 11.93
N ILE A 28 21.81 -1.57 12.42
CA ILE A 28 20.95 -2.53 11.73
C ILE A 28 20.48 -1.95 10.39
N ALA A 29 19.95 -0.73 10.40
CA ALA A 29 19.50 -0.06 9.19
C ALA A 29 20.63 0.17 8.17
N THR A 30 21.83 0.50 8.64
CA THR A 30 23.03 0.63 7.79
C THR A 30 23.33 -0.67 7.06
N ASN A 31 23.37 -1.78 7.79
CA ASN A 31 23.73 -3.09 7.22
C ASN A 31 22.64 -3.58 6.24
N LEU A 32 21.36 -3.44 6.61
CA LEU A 32 20.25 -3.79 5.71
C LEU A 32 20.20 -2.90 4.47
N GLY A 33 20.48 -1.60 4.62
CA GLY A 33 20.53 -0.65 3.51
C GLY A 33 21.72 -0.90 2.55
N ALA A 34 22.79 -1.50 3.05
CA ALA A 34 23.92 -1.93 2.21
C ALA A 34 23.62 -3.24 1.45
N HIS A 35 22.64 -4.02 1.90
CA HIS A 35 22.26 -5.31 1.32
C HIS A 35 20.74 -5.35 1.03
N PRO A 36 20.22 -4.51 0.12
CA PRO A 36 18.80 -4.45 -0.18
C PRO A 36 18.33 -5.79 -0.78
N GLY A 37 17.28 -6.36 -0.19
CA GLY A 37 16.77 -7.69 -0.58
C GLY A 37 17.49 -8.89 0.06
N GLY A 38 18.56 -8.66 0.83
CA GLY A 38 19.27 -9.70 1.58
C GLY A 38 18.51 -10.10 2.87
N THR A 39 18.78 -11.32 3.33
CA THR A 39 18.34 -11.79 4.64
C THR A 39 19.19 -11.18 5.76
N LEU A 40 18.71 -11.24 7.02
CA LEU A 40 19.49 -10.81 8.18
C LEU A 40 20.89 -11.47 8.23
N PRO A 41 21.04 -12.81 8.08
CA PRO A 41 22.37 -13.42 8.03
C PRO A 41 23.28 -12.89 6.92
N GLN A 42 22.73 -12.54 5.76
CA GLN A 42 23.52 -11.96 4.65
C GLN A 42 23.95 -10.51 4.95
N ALA A 43 23.11 -9.74 5.61
CA ALA A 43 23.43 -8.36 5.99
C ALA A 43 24.39 -8.27 7.20
N PHE A 44 24.54 -9.35 7.98
CA PHE A 44 25.39 -9.44 9.16
C PHE A 44 26.33 -10.62 9.07
N PRO A 45 27.50 -10.49 8.39
CA PRO A 45 28.47 -11.58 8.27
C PRO A 45 29.11 -11.97 9.61
N ASP A 46 29.22 -11.03 10.56
CA ASP A 46 29.67 -11.31 11.91
C ASP A 46 28.53 -11.89 12.76
N TRP A 47 28.77 -13.09 13.33
CA TRP A 47 27.80 -13.80 14.18
C TRP A 47 27.41 -13.01 15.44
N ALA A 48 28.35 -12.31 16.05
CA ALA A 48 28.08 -11.52 17.26
C ALA A 48 27.10 -10.36 16.94
N GLU A 49 27.30 -9.70 15.81
CA GLU A 49 26.43 -8.63 15.33
C GLU A 49 25.03 -9.15 14.91
N LEU A 50 24.97 -10.30 14.22
CA LEU A 50 23.71 -10.95 13.88
C LEU A 50 22.91 -11.31 15.14
N LYS A 51 23.57 -11.91 16.14
CA LYS A 51 22.96 -12.24 17.43
C LYS A 51 22.48 -10.99 18.17
N ALA A 52 23.23 -9.89 18.07
CA ALA A 52 22.83 -8.62 18.66
C ALA A 52 21.61 -8.01 17.94
N ALA A 53 21.48 -8.17 16.62
CA ALA A 53 20.29 -7.76 15.87
C ALA A 53 19.06 -8.58 16.28
N TYR A 54 19.14 -9.90 16.40
CA TYR A 54 18.03 -10.72 16.91
C TYR A 54 17.62 -10.34 18.34
N ARG A 55 18.59 -10.09 19.23
CA ARG A 55 18.32 -9.62 20.59
C ARG A 55 17.64 -8.26 20.61
N PHE A 56 18.01 -7.38 19.68
CA PHE A 56 17.37 -6.07 19.54
C PHE A 56 15.90 -6.20 19.21
N PHE A 57 15.54 -7.00 18.21
CA PHE A 57 14.14 -7.22 17.82
C PHE A 57 13.32 -7.94 18.91
N GLY A 58 13.95 -8.70 19.79
CA GLY A 58 13.30 -9.34 20.94
C GLY A 58 13.00 -8.42 22.12
N GLN A 59 13.40 -7.14 22.09
CA GLN A 59 13.16 -6.20 23.20
C GLN A 59 11.73 -5.68 23.19
N SER A 60 11.04 -5.68 24.32
CA SER A 60 9.67 -5.18 24.45
C SER A 60 9.50 -3.69 24.12
N GLY A 61 10.57 -2.90 24.28
CA GLY A 61 10.61 -1.48 23.93
C GLY A 61 10.83 -1.20 22.44
N VAL A 62 11.16 -2.22 21.65
CA VAL A 62 11.36 -2.12 20.19
C VAL A 62 10.10 -2.62 19.50
N THR A 63 9.27 -1.69 19.08
CA THR A 63 8.01 -2.00 18.36
C THR A 63 8.08 -1.47 16.94
N PHE A 64 7.27 -2.06 16.07
CA PHE A 64 7.14 -1.61 14.68
C PHE A 64 6.93 -0.09 14.58
N GLN A 65 5.99 0.45 15.34
CA GLN A 65 5.68 1.88 15.35
C GLN A 65 6.85 2.73 15.82
N ARG A 66 7.54 2.34 16.91
CA ARG A 66 8.68 3.10 17.45
C ARG A 66 9.89 3.10 16.51
N VAL A 67 10.11 2.00 15.78
CA VAL A 67 11.19 1.89 14.80
C VAL A 67 10.91 2.79 13.61
N LEU A 68 9.67 2.80 13.09
CA LEU A 68 9.31 3.57 11.91
C LEU A 68 9.03 5.05 12.17
N ALA A 69 8.60 5.42 13.38
CA ALA A 69 8.15 6.78 13.67
C ALA A 69 9.11 7.89 13.18
N PRO A 70 10.43 7.84 13.39
CA PRO A 70 11.33 8.90 12.94
C PRO A 70 11.36 9.01 11.39
N HIS A 71 11.33 7.90 10.66
CA HIS A 71 11.29 7.90 9.21
C HIS A 71 9.99 8.50 8.68
N LEU A 72 8.84 8.09 9.21
CA LEU A 72 7.53 8.62 8.82
C LEU A 72 7.46 10.13 9.05
N GLU A 73 7.91 10.59 10.22
CA GLU A 73 7.93 12.02 10.54
C GLU A 73 8.80 12.82 9.58
N ARG A 74 10.01 12.32 9.26
CA ARG A 74 10.89 12.97 8.27
C ARG A 74 10.27 13.01 6.87
N THR A 75 9.65 11.93 6.44
CA THR A 75 8.97 11.90 5.15
C THR A 75 7.86 12.96 5.10
N ARG A 76 7.05 13.05 6.14
CA ARG A 76 5.99 14.07 6.25
C ARG A 76 6.54 15.49 6.26
N GLN A 77 7.67 15.74 6.95
CA GLN A 77 8.35 17.04 6.93
C GLN A 77 8.85 17.42 5.53
N ARG A 78 9.42 16.45 4.79
CA ARG A 78 9.83 16.67 3.39
C ARG A 78 8.63 17.01 2.50
N CYS A 79 7.51 16.30 2.68
CA CYS A 79 6.28 16.57 1.91
C CYS A 79 5.58 17.88 2.26
N ARG A 80 6.04 18.61 3.29
CA ARG A 80 5.58 19.97 3.60
C ARG A 80 6.37 21.07 2.86
N GLN A 81 7.46 20.70 2.20
CA GLN A 81 8.17 21.64 1.32
C GLN A 81 7.34 21.93 0.09
N SER A 82 7.55 23.09 -0.52
CA SER A 82 6.87 23.48 -1.76
C SER A 82 7.11 22.44 -2.85
N GLY A 83 6.05 22.04 -3.56
CA GLY A 83 6.11 21.03 -4.62
C GLY A 83 4.88 20.14 -4.67
N GLU A 84 4.85 19.26 -5.66
CA GLU A 84 3.78 18.26 -5.87
C GLU A 84 4.23 16.88 -5.35
N TYR A 85 3.38 16.23 -4.56
CA TYR A 85 3.69 14.92 -3.97
C TYR A 85 2.56 13.92 -4.24
N LEU A 86 2.91 12.77 -4.78
CA LEU A 86 1.99 11.61 -4.82
C LEU A 86 2.07 10.86 -3.50
N LEU A 87 0.92 10.62 -2.87
CA LEU A 87 0.77 9.74 -1.71
C LEU A 87 0.11 8.45 -2.21
N ILE A 88 0.95 7.45 -2.49
CA ILE A 88 0.54 6.22 -3.16
C ILE A 88 0.26 5.16 -2.11
N GLU A 89 -0.99 4.75 -1.97
CA GLU A 89 -1.40 3.74 -0.98
C GLU A 89 -1.69 2.37 -1.59
N ASN A 90 -1.25 1.34 -0.87
CA ASN A 90 -1.56 -0.05 -1.19
C ASN A 90 -1.49 -0.94 0.06
N THR A 91 -2.21 -2.07 0.01
CA THR A 91 -2.14 -3.11 1.04
C THR A 91 -1.42 -4.35 0.52
N THR A 92 -0.38 -4.79 1.22
CA THR A 92 0.35 -6.02 0.95
C THR A 92 0.01 -7.06 2.01
N LEU A 93 -0.19 -8.31 1.58
CA LEU A 93 -0.35 -9.43 2.51
C LEU A 93 1.01 -10.06 2.77
N LEU A 94 1.42 -10.09 4.02
CA LEU A 94 2.60 -10.82 4.49
C LEU A 94 2.12 -12.22 4.90
N ASP A 95 2.29 -13.18 4.00
CA ASP A 95 1.81 -14.56 4.17
C ASP A 95 2.86 -15.42 4.88
N TYR A 96 2.53 -15.86 6.08
CA TYR A 96 3.30 -16.79 6.90
C TYR A 96 2.63 -18.15 7.07
N SER A 97 1.71 -18.53 6.20
CA SER A 97 0.97 -19.82 6.26
C SER A 97 1.90 -21.02 6.28
N ARG A 98 3.07 -20.91 5.64
CA ARG A 98 4.10 -21.98 5.59
C ARG A 98 5.00 -22.04 6.84
N HIS A 99 4.77 -21.17 7.82
CA HIS A 99 5.52 -21.12 9.07
C HIS A 99 4.63 -21.50 10.26
N PRO A 100 4.36 -22.79 10.48
CA PRO A 100 3.37 -23.25 11.46
C PRO A 100 3.73 -22.89 12.91
N ALA A 101 5.03 -22.79 13.22
CA ALA A 101 5.51 -22.40 14.55
C ALA A 101 5.38 -20.90 14.84
N THR A 102 4.98 -20.07 13.85
CA THR A 102 4.82 -18.63 14.06
C THR A 102 3.49 -18.35 14.72
N GLU A 103 3.54 -17.80 15.91
CA GLU A 103 2.38 -17.39 16.68
C GLU A 103 2.00 -15.92 16.42
N GLY A 104 0.80 -15.53 16.86
CA GLY A 104 0.37 -14.14 16.76
C GLY A 104 -0.06 -13.69 15.36
N LEU A 105 -0.23 -14.61 14.41
CA LEU A 105 -0.72 -14.32 13.06
C LEU A 105 -2.25 -14.10 13.04
N GLY A 106 -2.71 -13.26 12.10
CA GLY A 106 -4.12 -13.09 11.76
C GLY A 106 -4.52 -13.90 10.53
N VAL A 107 -5.82 -13.89 10.22
CA VAL A 107 -6.37 -14.49 9.00
C VAL A 107 -6.23 -13.48 7.87
N ILE A 108 -5.60 -13.87 6.75
CA ILE A 108 -5.38 -13.01 5.59
C ILE A 108 -6.00 -13.57 4.32
N GLY A 109 -6.16 -12.72 3.32
CA GLY A 109 -6.74 -13.08 2.03
C GLY A 109 -8.23 -13.41 2.15
N ASP A 110 -8.63 -14.50 1.50
CA ASP A 110 -9.99 -15.03 1.50
C ASP A 110 -10.29 -16.00 2.68
N GLY A 111 -9.45 -15.97 3.70
CA GLY A 111 -9.59 -16.80 4.90
C GLY A 111 -8.72 -18.05 4.93
N GLY A 112 -8.00 -18.35 3.84
CA GLY A 112 -7.11 -19.51 3.75
C GLY A 112 -5.67 -19.27 4.21
N GLY A 113 -5.26 -18.01 4.41
CA GLY A 113 -3.90 -17.63 4.78
C GLY A 113 -3.77 -17.15 6.22
N ARG A 114 -2.53 -17.22 6.76
CA ARG A 114 -2.15 -16.68 8.09
C ARG A 114 -1.02 -15.69 7.96
N GLY A 115 -1.18 -14.49 8.55
CA GLY A 115 -0.16 -13.45 8.42
C GLY A 115 -0.60 -12.08 8.90
N PHE A 116 -0.10 -11.06 8.22
CA PHE A 116 -0.40 -9.65 8.48
C PHE A 116 -0.83 -8.93 7.21
N GLU A 117 -1.63 -7.89 7.37
CA GLU A 117 -1.87 -6.88 6.34
C GLU A 117 -0.92 -5.70 6.60
N LEU A 118 -0.05 -5.41 5.64
CA LEU A 118 0.82 -4.25 5.66
C LEU A 118 0.24 -3.19 4.72
N HIS A 119 -0.38 -2.17 5.30
CA HIS A 119 -0.91 -1.03 4.57
C HIS A 119 0.11 0.09 4.56
N SER A 120 0.54 0.52 3.37
CA SER A 120 1.63 1.48 3.20
C SER A 120 1.19 2.65 2.33
N ALA A 121 1.56 3.86 2.74
CA ALA A 121 1.52 5.07 1.93
C ALA A 121 2.94 5.49 1.58
N LEU A 122 3.29 5.44 0.31
CA LEU A 122 4.59 5.87 -0.22
C LEU A 122 4.48 7.31 -0.74
N ALA A 123 5.37 8.19 -0.31
CA ALA A 123 5.48 9.54 -0.86
C ALA A 123 6.49 9.59 -2.00
N MET A 124 6.11 10.22 -3.10
CA MET A 124 6.96 10.52 -4.26
C MET A 124 6.83 12.00 -4.57
N HIS A 125 7.96 12.73 -4.61
CA HIS A 125 8.02 14.11 -5.07
C HIS A 125 8.04 14.13 -6.60
N ILE A 126 7.16 14.88 -7.22
CA ILE A 126 7.14 15.06 -8.68
C ILE A 126 8.11 16.18 -9.02
N GLU A 127 9.14 15.87 -9.80
CA GLU A 127 10.13 16.82 -10.29
C GLU A 127 9.72 17.41 -11.64
N SER A 128 9.09 16.60 -12.47
CA SER A 128 8.62 16.99 -13.80
C SER A 128 7.45 16.13 -14.27
N TRP A 129 6.79 16.62 -15.32
CA TRP A 129 5.82 15.86 -16.09
C TRP A 129 6.38 15.68 -17.51
N THR A 130 6.41 14.44 -18.01
CA THR A 130 6.82 14.19 -19.39
C THR A 130 5.87 14.82 -20.39
N LEU A 131 6.25 14.83 -21.67
CA LEU A 131 5.37 15.30 -22.77
C LEU A 131 4.06 14.48 -22.82
N GLU A 132 4.14 13.19 -22.48
CA GLU A 132 2.97 12.32 -22.31
C GLU A 132 2.28 12.50 -20.94
N GLN A 133 2.63 13.55 -20.20
CA GLN A 133 2.06 13.88 -18.89
C GLN A 133 2.26 12.78 -17.82
N ARG A 134 3.32 11.99 -17.93
CA ARG A 134 3.70 11.03 -16.88
C ARG A 134 4.49 11.72 -15.79
N PRO A 135 4.22 11.45 -14.50
CA PRO A 135 5.00 12.05 -13.42
C PRO A 135 6.38 11.39 -13.36
N GLU A 136 7.41 12.22 -13.44
CA GLU A 136 8.78 11.86 -13.12
C GLU A 136 9.15 12.43 -11.77
N GLY A 137 9.82 11.66 -10.93
CA GLY A 137 10.15 12.13 -9.60
C GLY A 137 10.88 11.09 -8.78
N VAL A 138 11.16 11.48 -7.55
CA VAL A 138 11.93 10.70 -6.60
C VAL A 138 11.07 10.21 -5.45
N VAL A 139 11.35 8.99 -4.99
CA VAL A 139 10.74 8.46 -3.78
C VAL A 139 11.28 9.22 -2.57
N VAL A 140 10.40 9.88 -1.83
CA VAL A 140 10.72 10.63 -0.61
C VAL A 140 10.86 9.71 0.60
N GLY A 141 9.98 8.72 0.69
CA GLY A 141 9.96 7.74 1.78
C GLY A 141 8.55 7.20 2.05
N LEU A 142 8.41 6.45 3.14
CA LEU A 142 7.10 6.03 3.63
C LEU A 142 6.43 7.20 4.37
N PHE A 143 5.26 7.60 3.89
CA PHE A 143 4.44 8.65 4.50
C PHE A 143 3.63 8.14 5.69
N ASP A 144 3.13 6.91 5.58
CA ASP A 144 2.49 6.14 6.63
C ASP A 144 2.67 4.65 6.40
N GLN A 145 2.67 3.86 7.48
CA GLN A 145 2.66 2.41 7.37
C GLN A 145 2.01 1.77 8.60
N GLN A 146 1.05 0.90 8.35
CA GLN A 146 0.31 0.18 9.37
C GLN A 146 0.45 -1.32 9.16
N CYS A 147 0.90 -2.04 10.19
CA CYS A 147 0.90 -3.49 10.21
C CYS A 147 -0.31 -3.96 11.03
N ARG A 148 -1.25 -4.62 10.38
CA ARG A 148 -2.49 -5.10 10.98
C ARG A 148 -2.48 -6.62 11.08
N ARG A 149 -3.04 -7.10 12.16
CA ARG A 149 -3.35 -8.50 12.39
C ARG A 149 -4.87 -8.69 12.27
N PRO A 150 -5.40 -9.09 11.10
CA PRO A 150 -6.84 -9.29 10.95
C PRO A 150 -7.32 -10.39 11.88
N GLN A 151 -8.45 -10.15 12.53
CA GLN A 151 -9.13 -11.18 13.33
C GLN A 151 -10.41 -11.56 12.62
N PRO A 152 -10.79 -12.84 12.63
CA PRO A 152 -12.10 -13.24 12.14
C PRO A 152 -13.19 -12.53 12.92
N ALA A 153 -14.32 -12.26 12.28
CA ALA A 153 -15.48 -11.73 12.98
C ALA A 153 -15.94 -12.77 14.02
N PRO A 154 -16.27 -12.36 15.26
CA PRO A 154 -16.92 -13.27 16.20
C PRO A 154 -18.20 -13.84 15.60
N PRO A 155 -18.51 -15.14 15.81
CA PRO A 155 -19.69 -15.76 15.21
C PRO A 155 -21.00 -15.04 15.59
N ASP A 156 -21.06 -14.54 16.82
CA ASP A 156 -22.26 -13.85 17.37
C ASP A 156 -22.10 -12.32 17.38
N GLU A 157 -21.31 -11.76 16.44
CA GLU A 157 -21.05 -10.32 16.38
C GLU A 157 -22.34 -9.54 16.10
N THR A 158 -22.79 -8.75 17.08
CA THR A 158 -23.93 -7.86 16.93
C THR A 158 -23.65 -6.75 15.91
N ARG A 159 -24.70 -6.17 15.32
CA ARG A 159 -24.57 -5.02 14.41
C ARG A 159 -23.79 -3.86 15.05
N ARG A 160 -23.99 -3.58 16.35
CA ARG A 160 -23.27 -2.52 17.08
C ARG A 160 -21.79 -2.83 17.20
N GLN A 161 -21.40 -4.05 17.55
CA GLN A 161 -20.01 -4.50 17.63
C GLN A 161 -19.33 -4.44 16.25
N ARG A 162 -20.06 -4.87 15.19
CA ARG A 162 -19.57 -4.76 13.81
C ARG A 162 -19.28 -3.32 13.39
N LEU A 163 -20.12 -2.37 13.82
CA LEU A 163 -19.93 -0.96 13.51
C LEU A 163 -18.78 -0.33 14.29
N SER A 164 -18.49 -0.80 15.50
CA SER A 164 -17.38 -0.30 16.34
C SER A 164 -16.04 -0.97 16.06
N ARG A 165 -16.02 -2.15 15.43
CA ARG A 165 -14.79 -2.86 15.09
C ARG A 165 -13.98 -2.10 14.05
N LEU A 166 -12.66 -1.98 14.29
CA LEU A 166 -11.72 -1.41 13.32
C LEU A 166 -11.77 -2.19 12.01
N ARG A 167 -12.15 -1.52 10.95
CA ARG A 167 -12.29 -2.10 9.61
C ARG A 167 -11.04 -1.81 8.78
N LYS A 168 -10.79 -2.69 7.79
CA LYS A 168 -9.76 -2.45 6.76
C LYS A 168 -9.92 -1.07 6.10
N SER A 169 -11.17 -0.64 5.86
CA SER A 169 -11.49 0.66 5.27
C SER A 169 -10.97 1.87 6.05
N GLN A 170 -10.75 1.75 7.36
CA GLN A 170 -10.24 2.85 8.18
C GLN A 170 -8.74 3.08 8.01
N SER A 171 -7.99 2.08 7.52
CA SER A 171 -6.57 2.21 7.23
C SER A 171 -6.32 3.19 6.09
N TRP A 172 -7.19 3.21 5.09
CA TRP A 172 -7.08 4.07 3.91
C TRP A 172 -7.14 5.57 4.22
N ALA A 173 -7.79 5.96 5.29
CA ALA A 173 -7.89 7.35 5.71
C ALA A 173 -6.83 7.75 6.76
N ALA A 174 -6.08 6.79 7.29
CA ALA A 174 -5.24 7.03 8.46
C ALA A 174 -4.03 7.90 8.14
N ALA A 175 -3.40 7.71 6.98
CA ALA A 175 -2.26 8.52 6.56
C ALA A 175 -2.64 10.01 6.45
N ILE A 176 -3.73 10.33 5.74
CA ILE A 176 -4.21 11.71 5.59
C ILE A 176 -4.61 12.28 6.95
N ARG A 177 -5.35 11.53 7.75
CA ARG A 177 -5.80 11.98 9.08
C ARG A 177 -4.63 12.29 10.01
N SER A 178 -3.59 11.46 9.99
CA SER A 178 -2.41 11.64 10.84
C SER A 178 -1.49 12.77 10.40
N ALA A 179 -1.41 13.03 9.10
CA ALA A 179 -0.56 14.07 8.54
C ALA A 179 -1.23 15.46 8.50
N GLY A 180 -2.57 15.50 8.48
CA GLY A 180 -3.33 16.74 8.42
C GLY A 180 -3.36 17.33 7.02
N ARG A 181 -3.19 18.66 6.93
CA ARG A 181 -3.24 19.41 5.66
C ARG A 181 -1.84 19.61 5.06
N PRO A 182 -1.71 19.67 3.72
CA PRO A 182 -0.51 20.13 3.09
C PRO A 182 -0.16 21.56 3.57
N ALA A 183 1.12 21.88 3.61
CA ALA A 183 1.58 23.23 3.88
C ALA A 183 1.33 24.13 2.67
N GLU A 184 1.39 25.44 2.87
CA GLU A 184 1.34 26.41 1.77
C GLU A 184 2.44 26.13 0.74
N GLY A 185 2.08 26.13 -0.54
CA GLY A 185 2.98 25.78 -1.64
C GLY A 185 3.22 24.28 -1.83
N SER A 186 2.71 23.43 -0.96
CA SER A 186 2.74 21.96 -1.12
C SER A 186 1.40 21.45 -1.60
N GLN A 187 1.39 20.61 -2.64
CA GLN A 187 0.21 19.90 -3.13
C GLN A 187 0.36 18.41 -2.90
N TRP A 188 -0.61 17.80 -2.24
CA TRP A 188 -0.64 16.35 -2.06
C TRP A 188 -1.73 15.74 -2.92
N ILE A 189 -1.36 14.69 -3.65
CA ILE A 189 -2.25 13.93 -4.52
C ILE A 189 -2.31 12.50 -3.99
N TYR A 190 -3.42 12.16 -3.39
CA TYR A 190 -3.68 10.81 -2.88
C TYR A 190 -4.01 9.86 -4.03
N VAL A 191 -3.27 8.76 -4.13
CA VAL A 191 -3.39 7.79 -5.22
C VAL A 191 -3.62 6.40 -4.65
N ALA A 192 -4.72 5.77 -5.03
CA ALA A 192 -5.06 4.46 -4.51
C ALA A 192 -5.89 3.62 -5.49
N ASP A 193 -5.91 2.33 -5.23
CA ASP A 193 -6.69 1.37 -5.99
C ASP A 193 -8.18 1.37 -5.59
N ARG A 194 -8.95 0.44 -6.18
CA ARG A 194 -10.40 0.28 -5.95
C ARG A 194 -10.78 -0.04 -4.49
N GLU A 195 -9.86 -0.55 -3.66
CA GLU A 195 -10.14 -0.82 -2.26
C GLU A 195 -10.31 0.48 -1.46
N SER A 196 -9.75 1.59 -1.98
CA SER A 196 -9.91 2.93 -1.43
C SER A 196 -11.15 3.69 -1.95
N ASP A 197 -11.98 3.09 -2.80
CA ASP A 197 -13.26 3.71 -3.24
C ASP A 197 -14.28 3.74 -2.08
N ILE A 198 -13.95 4.50 -1.05
CA ILE A 198 -14.67 4.66 0.20
C ILE A 198 -15.06 6.13 0.33
N TYR A 199 -16.37 6.40 0.50
CA TYR A 199 -16.89 7.76 0.53
C TYR A 199 -16.20 8.65 1.56
N GLU A 200 -15.95 8.12 2.74
CA GLU A 200 -15.30 8.80 3.85
C GLU A 200 -13.84 9.19 3.53
N VAL A 201 -13.14 8.42 2.67
CA VAL A 201 -11.79 8.75 2.20
C VAL A 201 -11.85 9.94 1.24
N LEU A 202 -12.77 9.92 0.27
CA LEU A 202 -12.97 11.04 -0.66
C LEU A 202 -13.31 12.33 0.10
N GLN A 203 -14.22 12.23 1.06
CA GLN A 203 -14.64 13.35 1.91
C GLN A 203 -13.47 13.89 2.73
N LEU A 204 -12.66 13.00 3.32
CA LEU A 204 -11.49 13.39 4.12
C LEU A 204 -10.43 14.11 3.27
N CYS A 205 -10.14 13.61 2.08
CA CYS A 205 -9.26 14.29 1.13
C CYS A 205 -9.71 15.73 0.90
N ARG A 206 -10.98 15.93 0.58
CA ARG A 206 -11.56 17.27 0.38
C ARG A 206 -11.46 18.15 1.62
N GLN A 207 -11.76 17.62 2.79
CA GLN A 207 -11.69 18.36 4.07
C GLN A 207 -10.26 18.82 4.39
N HIS A 208 -9.26 18.04 4.02
CA HIS A 208 -7.85 18.35 4.25
C HIS A 208 -7.18 19.09 3.10
N GLY A 209 -7.86 19.37 2.00
CA GLY A 209 -7.27 20.01 0.82
C GLY A 209 -6.25 19.11 0.12
N VAL A 210 -6.46 17.80 0.15
CA VAL A 210 -5.66 16.80 -0.53
C VAL A 210 -6.39 16.41 -1.81
N ASP A 211 -5.73 16.51 -2.94
CA ASP A 211 -6.25 16.00 -4.20
C ASP A 211 -6.23 14.48 -4.21
N PHE A 212 -7.04 13.87 -5.08
CA PHE A 212 -7.03 12.42 -5.19
C PHE A 212 -7.19 11.91 -6.63
N VAL A 213 -6.66 10.70 -6.84
CA VAL A 213 -6.94 9.83 -7.99
C VAL A 213 -7.19 8.43 -7.45
N ILE A 214 -8.44 8.00 -7.45
CA ILE A 214 -8.87 6.73 -6.88
C ILE A 214 -9.62 5.94 -7.93
N ARG A 215 -9.28 4.67 -8.07
CA ARG A 215 -10.02 3.78 -8.97
C ARG A 215 -11.39 3.45 -8.39
N ALA A 216 -12.46 3.82 -9.12
CA ALA A 216 -13.83 3.49 -8.74
C ALA A 216 -14.11 1.99 -8.86
N CYS A 217 -14.79 1.44 -7.87
CA CYS A 217 -15.33 0.08 -7.92
C CYS A 217 -16.85 0.06 -7.78
N GLN A 218 -17.44 1.17 -7.34
CA GLN A 218 -18.87 1.28 -7.11
C GLN A 218 -19.52 2.14 -8.19
N ASP A 219 -20.72 1.76 -8.64
CA ASP A 219 -21.58 2.60 -9.47
C ASP A 219 -22.37 3.56 -8.58
N ARG A 220 -21.72 4.67 -8.20
CA ARG A 220 -22.25 5.62 -7.20
C ARG A 220 -23.41 6.40 -7.74
N ARG A 221 -24.41 6.68 -6.88
CA ARG A 221 -25.50 7.61 -7.17
C ARG A 221 -24.97 9.03 -7.29
N LEU A 222 -25.59 9.80 -8.16
CA LEU A 222 -25.29 11.21 -8.39
C LEU A 222 -26.29 12.10 -7.67
N ALA A 223 -25.76 13.13 -7.00
CA ALA A 223 -26.59 14.11 -6.30
C ALA A 223 -27.21 15.09 -7.31
N GLY A 224 -28.48 15.42 -7.11
CA GLY A 224 -29.19 16.37 -7.94
C GLY A 224 -29.53 15.88 -9.35
N ALA A 225 -29.15 14.68 -9.74
CA ALA A 225 -29.47 14.05 -11.02
C ALA A 225 -30.07 12.66 -10.82
N ALA A 226 -31.01 12.28 -11.67
CA ALA A 226 -31.48 10.91 -11.69
C ALA A 226 -30.42 10.01 -12.30
N GLY A 227 -29.83 9.08 -11.52
CA GLY A 227 -28.97 8.05 -12.08
C GLY A 227 -27.67 7.79 -11.30
N HIS A 228 -26.81 7.09 -11.97
CA HIS A 228 -25.55 6.59 -11.43
C HIS A 228 -24.37 6.97 -12.32
N LEU A 229 -23.18 6.81 -11.81
CA LEU A 229 -21.90 7.18 -12.44
C LEU A 229 -21.76 6.62 -13.86
N ARG A 230 -22.06 5.32 -14.04
CA ARG A 230 -21.93 4.68 -15.36
C ARG A 230 -22.93 5.22 -16.39
N MET A 231 -24.12 5.60 -15.94
CA MET A 231 -25.11 6.22 -16.81
C MET A 231 -24.63 7.57 -17.31
N ALA A 232 -24.07 8.41 -16.43
CA ALA A 232 -23.48 9.69 -16.83
C ALA A 232 -22.33 9.51 -17.83
N LEU A 233 -21.42 8.55 -17.59
CA LEU A 233 -20.32 8.24 -18.50
C LEU A 233 -20.79 7.76 -19.87
N ASN A 234 -21.84 6.93 -19.94
CA ASN A 234 -22.40 6.45 -21.20
C ASN A 234 -23.03 7.58 -22.04
N GLN A 235 -23.51 8.63 -21.40
CA GLN A 235 -24.07 9.83 -22.05
C GLN A 235 -22.99 10.85 -22.44
N THR A 236 -21.76 10.67 -21.93
CA THR A 236 -20.65 11.59 -22.18
C THR A 236 -19.94 11.22 -23.50
N PRO A 237 -19.70 12.19 -24.41
CA PRO A 237 -18.97 11.92 -25.64
C PRO A 237 -17.53 11.49 -25.37
N VAL A 238 -16.94 10.77 -26.33
CA VAL A 238 -15.52 10.42 -26.30
C VAL A 238 -14.70 11.71 -26.40
N LEU A 239 -13.84 11.92 -25.43
CA LEU A 239 -12.97 13.10 -25.34
C LEU A 239 -11.68 12.91 -26.15
N ALA A 240 -11.09 11.72 -26.07
CA ALA A 240 -9.84 11.38 -26.73
C ALA A 240 -9.74 9.88 -26.98
N GLN A 241 -8.84 9.51 -27.87
CA GLN A 241 -8.41 8.13 -28.08
C GLN A 241 -6.90 8.03 -27.85
N SER A 242 -6.45 6.92 -27.30
CA SER A 242 -5.05 6.67 -26.98
C SER A 242 -4.73 5.17 -27.11
N THR A 243 -3.47 4.82 -26.86
CA THR A 243 -3.02 3.43 -26.79
C THR A 243 -2.35 3.18 -25.43
N VAL A 244 -2.56 1.99 -24.87
CA VAL A 244 -2.01 1.56 -23.59
C VAL A 244 -1.30 0.23 -23.77
N GLU A 245 -0.06 0.13 -23.29
CA GLU A 245 0.69 -1.12 -23.24
C GLU A 245 0.16 -2.00 -22.11
N VAL A 246 -0.37 -3.15 -22.45
CA VAL A 246 -0.88 -4.15 -21.51
C VAL A 246 0.17 -5.24 -21.34
N ARG A 247 0.70 -5.37 -20.12
CA ARG A 247 1.69 -6.40 -19.79
C ARG A 247 1.08 -7.80 -19.87
N ALA A 248 1.92 -8.79 -20.22
CA ALA A 248 1.54 -10.19 -20.20
C ALA A 248 1.04 -10.62 -18.81
N ARG A 249 -0.01 -11.43 -18.78
CA ARG A 249 -0.57 -12.06 -17.58
C ARG A 249 -0.76 -13.55 -17.84
N ALA A 250 -1.02 -14.32 -16.77
CA ALA A 250 -1.35 -15.73 -16.91
C ALA A 250 -2.51 -15.94 -17.91
N GLY A 251 -2.22 -16.61 -19.01
CA GLY A 251 -3.19 -16.88 -20.08
C GLY A 251 -3.45 -15.74 -21.08
N GLN A 252 -2.72 -14.61 -21.00
CA GLN A 252 -2.80 -13.50 -21.95
C GLN A 252 -1.40 -12.92 -22.25
N GLY A 253 -1.03 -12.82 -23.53
CA GLY A 253 0.20 -12.15 -23.97
C GLY A 253 0.18 -10.64 -23.70
N ALA A 254 1.36 -10.02 -23.75
CA ALA A 254 1.48 -8.57 -23.79
C ALA A 254 0.83 -8.05 -25.11
N ARG A 255 0.19 -6.88 -25.04
CA ARG A 255 -0.46 -6.26 -26.19
C ARG A 255 -0.60 -4.76 -26.03
N THR A 256 -0.75 -4.05 -27.12
CA THR A 256 -1.16 -2.65 -27.16
C THR A 256 -2.68 -2.59 -27.30
N ALA A 257 -3.35 -1.96 -26.34
CA ALA A 257 -4.80 -1.76 -26.36
C ALA A 257 -5.14 -0.35 -26.86
N ARG A 258 -6.08 -0.24 -27.79
CA ARG A 258 -6.70 1.06 -28.13
C ARG A 258 -7.75 1.37 -27.07
N VAL A 259 -7.73 2.59 -26.55
CA VAL A 259 -8.66 3.03 -25.50
C VAL A 259 -9.33 4.33 -25.87
N GLU A 260 -10.60 4.44 -25.49
CA GLU A 260 -11.35 5.69 -25.48
C GLU A 260 -11.37 6.28 -24.08
N LEU A 261 -11.24 7.59 -24.02
CA LEU A 261 -11.32 8.36 -22.79
C LEU A 261 -12.62 9.17 -22.78
N ARG A 262 -13.35 9.12 -21.68
CA ARG A 262 -14.47 10.00 -21.39
C ARG A 262 -14.24 10.69 -20.07
N SER A 263 -14.71 11.92 -19.93
CA SER A 263 -14.58 12.67 -18.69
C SER A 263 -15.79 13.51 -18.41
N VAL A 264 -16.29 13.44 -17.18
CA VAL A 264 -17.45 14.22 -16.72
C VAL A 264 -17.21 14.70 -15.28
N ARG A 265 -17.76 15.86 -14.95
CA ARG A 265 -17.84 16.33 -13.55
C ARG A 265 -19.20 15.98 -12.98
N VAL A 266 -19.19 15.48 -11.76
CA VAL A 266 -20.40 15.06 -11.05
C VAL A 266 -20.37 15.48 -9.60
N ALA A 267 -21.53 15.53 -8.97
CA ALA A 267 -21.67 15.52 -7.52
C ALA A 267 -22.06 14.09 -7.11
N LEU A 268 -21.26 13.47 -6.23
CA LEU A 268 -21.58 12.15 -5.69
C LEU A 268 -22.58 12.28 -4.55
N ASP A 269 -23.63 11.45 -4.56
CA ASP A 269 -24.59 11.40 -3.48
C ASP A 269 -23.96 10.79 -2.21
N GLY A 270 -24.26 11.35 -1.05
CA GLY A 270 -23.75 10.86 0.21
C GLY A 270 -24.43 9.56 0.63
N PRO A 271 -23.72 8.54 1.09
CA PRO A 271 -24.32 7.32 1.58
C PRO A 271 -25.04 7.54 2.92
N TRP A 272 -26.05 6.72 3.19
CA TRP A 272 -26.62 6.66 4.51
C TRP A 272 -25.66 5.99 5.51
N ARG A 273 -25.51 6.58 6.70
CA ARG A 273 -24.70 6.05 7.81
C ARG A 273 -25.51 6.12 9.12
N PRO A 274 -25.10 5.38 10.18
CA PRO A 274 -25.65 5.64 11.51
C PRO A 274 -25.46 7.13 11.88
N GLY A 275 -26.58 7.85 11.99
CA GLY A 275 -26.58 9.31 12.14
C GLY A 275 -27.16 10.08 10.96
N GLY A 276 -27.54 9.40 9.87
CA GLY A 276 -28.24 9.99 8.73
C GLY A 276 -27.49 9.93 7.41
N TRP A 277 -28.03 10.62 6.41
CA TRP A 277 -27.39 10.78 5.12
C TRP A 277 -26.17 11.69 5.22
N GLN A 278 -25.08 11.28 4.58
CA GLN A 278 -23.91 12.15 4.45
C GLN A 278 -24.19 13.25 3.41
N SER A 279 -23.56 14.40 3.58
CA SER A 279 -23.64 15.49 2.60
C SER A 279 -23.09 15.06 1.26
N PRO A 280 -23.68 15.47 0.14
CA PRO A 280 -23.13 15.20 -1.18
C PRO A 280 -21.68 15.72 -1.32
N LEU A 281 -20.88 15.04 -2.14
CA LEU A 281 -19.54 15.46 -2.47
C LEU A 281 -19.54 16.09 -3.88
N PRO A 282 -19.50 17.43 -3.98
CA PRO A 282 -19.53 18.14 -5.25
C PRO A 282 -18.21 18.08 -5.99
N ASP A 283 -18.22 18.42 -7.26
CA ASP A 283 -17.06 18.65 -8.12
C ASP A 283 -16.04 17.51 -8.11
N VAL A 284 -16.53 16.27 -8.29
CA VAL A 284 -15.70 15.12 -8.52
C VAL A 284 -15.58 14.91 -10.02
N GLY A 285 -14.34 14.93 -10.53
CA GLY A 285 -14.02 14.51 -11.87
C GLY A 285 -14.10 12.99 -11.96
N VAL A 286 -14.69 12.52 -13.04
CA VAL A 286 -14.75 11.08 -13.36
C VAL A 286 -14.12 10.88 -14.71
N VAL A 287 -13.11 10.02 -14.79
CA VAL A 287 -12.44 9.65 -16.03
C VAL A 287 -12.66 8.17 -16.32
N GLU A 288 -13.23 7.85 -17.45
CA GLU A 288 -13.32 6.49 -17.95
C GLU A 288 -12.23 6.25 -19.00
N VAL A 289 -11.51 5.14 -18.85
CA VAL A 289 -10.61 4.59 -19.88
C VAL A 289 -11.14 3.23 -20.25
N ARG A 290 -11.57 3.07 -21.52
CA ARG A 290 -12.24 1.88 -22.01
C ARG A 290 -11.61 1.39 -23.30
N GLU A 291 -11.21 0.12 -23.33
CA GLU A 291 -10.69 -0.52 -24.55
C GLU A 291 -11.77 -0.66 -25.61
N THR A 292 -11.51 -0.12 -26.81
CA THR A 292 -12.44 -0.13 -27.94
C THR A 292 -11.66 -0.06 -29.26
N PRO A 293 -11.86 -1.00 -30.20
CA PRO A 293 -12.65 -2.22 -30.08
C PRO A 293 -11.94 -3.26 -29.19
N VAL A 294 -12.71 -4.13 -28.56
CA VAL A 294 -12.14 -5.27 -27.82
C VAL A 294 -11.69 -6.34 -28.82
N PRO A 295 -10.39 -6.71 -28.87
CA PRO A 295 -9.91 -7.74 -29.77
C PRO A 295 -10.51 -9.12 -29.46
N ALA A 296 -10.69 -9.94 -30.50
CA ALA A 296 -11.14 -11.31 -30.34
C ALA A 296 -10.21 -12.10 -29.39
N GLY A 297 -10.78 -12.88 -28.47
CA GLY A 297 -10.03 -13.67 -27.50
C GLY A 297 -9.60 -12.93 -26.23
N VAL A 298 -9.79 -11.62 -26.12
CA VAL A 298 -9.54 -10.86 -24.91
C VAL A 298 -10.69 -11.08 -23.92
N LYS A 299 -10.43 -11.87 -22.87
CA LYS A 299 -11.43 -12.18 -21.83
C LYS A 299 -11.69 -11.02 -20.87
N GLN A 300 -10.69 -10.19 -20.63
CA GLN A 300 -10.74 -9.05 -19.70
C GLN A 300 -10.21 -7.81 -20.42
N PRO A 301 -11.06 -7.05 -21.12
CA PRO A 301 -10.65 -5.79 -21.72
C PRO A 301 -10.31 -4.75 -20.66
N LEU A 302 -9.51 -3.76 -21.03
CA LEU A 302 -9.22 -2.64 -20.14
C LEU A 302 -10.49 -1.80 -19.93
N HIS A 303 -10.85 -1.63 -18.68
CA HIS A 303 -11.91 -0.74 -18.27
C HIS A 303 -11.62 -0.18 -16.89
N TRP A 304 -11.31 1.11 -16.84
CA TRP A 304 -11.06 1.82 -15.58
C TRP A 304 -11.96 3.03 -15.50
N ILE A 305 -12.48 3.25 -14.32
CA ILE A 305 -13.16 4.48 -13.92
C ILE A 305 -12.40 5.05 -12.76
N LEU A 306 -12.03 6.32 -12.84
CA LEU A 306 -11.26 7.02 -11.84
C LEU A 306 -12.04 8.20 -11.33
N LEU A 307 -11.99 8.38 -10.01
CA LEU A 307 -12.50 9.55 -9.33
C LEU A 307 -11.31 10.47 -9.04
N THR A 308 -11.41 11.75 -9.34
CA THR A 308 -10.32 12.70 -9.17
C THR A 308 -10.81 14.12 -8.86
N THR A 309 -9.96 14.91 -8.20
CA THR A 309 -10.15 16.36 -7.98
C THR A 309 -9.19 17.21 -8.82
N LEU A 310 -8.24 16.60 -9.54
CA LEU A 310 -7.18 17.34 -10.24
C LEU A 310 -7.66 18.30 -11.34
N PHE A 311 -8.88 18.15 -11.82
CA PHE A 311 -9.47 19.09 -12.79
C PHE A 311 -9.77 20.47 -12.23
N LEU A 312 -9.85 20.60 -10.89
CA LEU A 312 -10.33 21.82 -10.25
C LEU A 312 -9.27 22.92 -10.22
N HIS A 313 -7.99 22.55 -10.23
CA HIS A 313 -6.89 23.48 -9.98
C HIS A 313 -6.14 23.95 -11.23
N HIS A 314 -6.40 23.34 -12.40
CA HIS A 314 -5.70 23.68 -13.64
C HIS A 314 -6.65 23.82 -14.82
N PRO A 315 -7.25 25.02 -15.06
CA PRO A 315 -8.18 25.25 -16.16
C PRO A 315 -7.59 24.99 -17.57
N GLY A 316 -6.25 25.04 -17.70
CA GLY A 316 -5.53 24.73 -18.95
C GLY A 316 -4.96 23.33 -19.03
N ALA A 317 -4.96 22.57 -17.91
CA ALA A 317 -4.59 21.17 -17.91
C ALA A 317 -5.86 20.35 -18.07
N SER A 318 -6.34 20.28 -19.28
CA SER A 318 -7.44 19.48 -19.79
C SER A 318 -7.57 18.11 -19.11
N ALA A 319 -8.72 17.48 -19.26
CA ALA A 319 -9.02 16.06 -18.96
C ALA A 319 -7.85 15.08 -19.15
N THR A 320 -6.85 15.50 -19.89
CA THR A 320 -5.58 14.83 -20.18
C THR A 320 -4.76 14.55 -18.91
N ARG A 321 -4.61 15.46 -17.93
CA ARG A 321 -3.79 15.19 -16.74
C ARG A 321 -4.36 14.08 -15.83
N GLY A 322 -5.66 14.05 -15.64
CA GLY A 322 -6.32 12.98 -14.90
C GLY A 322 -6.22 11.64 -15.63
N GLY A 323 -6.46 11.61 -16.95
CA GLY A 323 -6.36 10.41 -17.77
C GLY A 323 -4.94 9.85 -17.84
N LEU A 324 -3.95 10.71 -17.94
CA LEU A 324 -2.53 10.34 -18.12
C LEU A 324 -1.81 10.02 -16.80
N LEU A 325 -2.24 10.58 -15.66
CA LEU A 325 -1.89 10.03 -14.34
C LEU A 325 -2.35 8.58 -14.23
N CYS A 326 -3.46 8.24 -14.85
CA CYS A 326 -3.97 6.88 -14.91
C CYS A 326 -3.05 5.97 -15.69
N ASP A 327 -2.56 6.39 -16.83
CA ASP A 327 -1.63 5.61 -17.66
C ASP A 327 -0.31 5.38 -16.92
N ALA A 328 0.23 6.41 -16.28
CA ALA A 328 1.46 6.31 -15.49
C ALA A 328 1.31 5.43 -14.24
N LEU A 329 0.15 5.44 -13.58
CA LEU A 329 -0.15 4.61 -12.41
C LEU A 329 -0.42 3.15 -12.82
N VAL A 330 -0.98 2.95 -13.99
CA VAL A 330 -1.22 1.62 -14.58
C VAL A 330 0.07 0.97 -15.01
N ASP A 331 0.95 1.70 -15.68
CA ASP A 331 2.22 1.19 -16.18
C ASP A 331 3.17 0.76 -15.04
N ARG A 332 3.10 1.41 -13.89
CA ARG A 332 3.91 1.06 -12.71
C ARG A 332 3.32 -0.02 -11.80
N GLY A 333 2.23 -0.68 -12.18
CA GLY A 333 1.71 -1.86 -11.47
C GLY A 333 0.89 -1.58 -10.21
N ILE A 334 0.54 -0.33 -9.90
CA ILE A 334 -0.30 0.01 -8.75
C ILE A 334 -1.70 -0.61 -8.89
N SER A 335 -2.19 -0.76 -10.13
CA SER A 335 -3.44 -1.47 -10.43
C SER A 335 -3.30 -2.99 -10.51
N GLN A 336 -2.08 -3.54 -10.59
CA GLN A 336 -1.86 -4.97 -10.84
C GLN A 336 -1.91 -5.83 -9.58
N GLY A 337 -1.55 -5.30 -8.42
CA GLY A 337 -1.55 -6.05 -7.15
C GLY A 337 -2.94 -6.51 -6.68
N ALA A 338 -4.00 -5.86 -7.12
CA ALA A 338 -5.37 -6.17 -6.69
C ALA A 338 -6.09 -7.19 -7.57
N GLN A 339 -5.69 -7.37 -8.83
CA GLN A 339 -6.31 -8.34 -9.74
C GLN A 339 -5.74 -9.76 -9.65
N GLU A 340 -4.51 -9.94 -9.14
CA GLU A 340 -3.89 -11.26 -9.00
C GLU A 340 -4.44 -12.08 -7.84
N ARG A 341 -5.25 -11.51 -6.95
CA ARG A 341 -5.75 -12.17 -5.74
C ARG A 341 -6.99 -13.05 -5.92
N SER A 342 -7.65 -13.03 -7.07
CA SER A 342 -8.80 -13.91 -7.34
C SER A 342 -8.47 -15.17 -8.14
N GLY A 343 -7.20 -15.40 -8.49
CA GLY A 343 -6.74 -16.58 -9.19
C GLY A 343 -5.72 -17.35 -8.34
N ARG A 344 -5.97 -18.62 -8.05
CA ARG A 344 -4.99 -19.53 -7.47
C ARG A 344 -3.67 -19.44 -8.24
N ARG A 345 -2.60 -18.94 -7.60
CA ARG A 345 -1.26 -19.07 -8.13
C ARG A 345 -0.84 -20.55 -8.04
N SER A 346 -0.84 -21.23 -9.17
CA SER A 346 0.10 -22.32 -9.40
C SER A 346 1.47 -21.69 -9.63
N GLN A 347 2.35 -21.71 -8.61
CA GLN A 347 3.75 -21.35 -8.77
C GLN A 347 4.45 -22.41 -9.64
N PRO A 348 5.34 -22.03 -10.58
CA PRO A 348 6.29 -22.97 -11.15
C PRO A 348 7.22 -23.46 -10.04
N ALA A 349 7.40 -24.75 -9.95
CA ALA A 349 8.38 -25.41 -9.10
C ALA A 349 9.79 -24.93 -9.47
N GLY A 350 10.50 -24.28 -8.54
CA GLY A 350 11.90 -23.96 -8.71
C GLY A 350 12.27 -22.53 -8.31
N ALA A 351 12.38 -22.27 -7.02
CA ALA A 351 13.30 -21.42 -6.28
C ALA A 351 12.73 -21.13 -4.88
N SER A 352 12.90 -22.06 -3.99
CA SER A 352 12.75 -21.82 -2.54
C SER A 352 14.07 -21.24 -2.05
N PRO A 353 14.07 -20.11 -1.32
CA PRO A 353 15.19 -19.82 -0.43
C PRO A 353 15.04 -20.80 0.74
N SER A 354 15.79 -21.89 0.69
CA SER A 354 15.95 -22.83 1.77
C SER A 354 16.61 -22.12 2.96
N PHE A 355 15.86 -21.89 4.03
CA PHE A 355 16.42 -21.76 5.35
C PHE A 355 17.03 -23.13 5.71
N GLY A 356 18.32 -23.30 5.43
CA GLY A 356 19.07 -24.47 5.82
C GLY A 356 19.23 -24.54 7.32
N ILE A 357 18.35 -25.26 8.00
CA ILE A 357 18.65 -25.87 9.29
C ILE A 357 19.62 -26.98 8.95
N LEU A 358 20.85 -26.85 9.42
CA LEU A 358 21.88 -27.90 9.34
C LEU A 358 21.37 -29.15 10.05
N ASP A 359 20.92 -30.10 9.26
CA ASP A 359 20.71 -31.49 9.65
C ASP A 359 22.10 -32.13 9.84
N ARG A 360 22.52 -32.32 11.08
CA ARG A 360 23.72 -33.11 11.40
C ARG A 360 23.31 -34.56 11.38
N GLY A 361 23.60 -35.18 10.30
CA GLY A 361 23.53 -36.63 10.12
C GLY A 361 24.25 -37.39 11.23
N ALA A 362 23.64 -38.42 11.65
CA ALA A 362 24.07 -39.40 12.66
C ALA A 362 25.40 -40.06 12.30
N GLY A 363 26.32 -40.06 13.25
CA GLY A 363 27.50 -40.94 13.28
C GLY A 363 27.82 -41.31 14.73
N GLY A 364 27.69 -42.57 15.05
CA GLY A 364 27.55 -43.20 16.35
C GLY A 364 28.69 -42.99 17.37
N GLY A 365 28.36 -43.25 18.62
CA GLY A 365 29.29 -43.44 19.73
C GLY A 365 28.63 -43.17 21.08
N GLY A 366 28.36 -44.23 21.82
CA GLY A 366 27.60 -44.24 23.07
C GLY A 366 28.29 -43.49 24.25
N GLY A 367 27.48 -43.17 25.22
CA GLY A 367 27.91 -42.64 26.50
C GLY A 367 26.74 -42.05 27.29
N ALA A 368 26.18 -42.84 28.17
CA ALA A 368 25.17 -42.43 29.13
C ALA A 368 25.69 -41.37 30.12
N PHE A 369 24.94 -40.28 30.36
CA PHE A 369 24.81 -39.66 31.69
C PHE A 369 23.48 -38.92 31.80
N ALA A 370 22.90 -39.11 32.98
CA ALA A 370 21.58 -38.67 33.39
C ALA A 370 21.53 -37.22 33.80
N GLY A 371 20.35 -36.61 33.68
CA GLY A 371 19.84 -35.57 34.57
C GLY A 371 20.06 -34.11 34.15
N GLY A 372 18.97 -33.40 33.96
CA GLY A 372 19.00 -31.95 34.07
C GLY A 372 18.03 -31.18 33.20
N GLN A 373 16.84 -30.95 33.70
CA GLN A 373 15.95 -29.79 33.49
C GLN A 373 15.85 -29.20 32.08
N THR A 374 14.71 -29.44 31.48
CA THR A 374 14.18 -28.75 30.28
C THR A 374 13.90 -27.29 30.60
N ALA A 375 14.80 -26.41 30.19
CA ALA A 375 14.51 -24.98 30.10
C ALA A 375 13.65 -24.76 28.84
N GLY A 376 12.39 -24.42 29.06
CA GLY A 376 11.43 -24.12 27.97
C GLY A 376 11.91 -22.96 27.11
N ALA A 377 12.07 -23.22 25.82
CA ALA A 377 12.30 -22.19 24.80
C ALA A 377 11.06 -21.31 24.72
N ARG A 378 11.21 -20.02 25.07
CA ARG A 378 10.16 -19.03 24.85
C ARG A 378 10.00 -18.80 23.34
N PRO A 379 8.78 -18.78 22.81
CA PRO A 379 8.54 -18.52 21.40
C PRO A 379 9.01 -17.10 21.02
N ALA A 380 9.65 -16.97 19.87
CA ALA A 380 10.05 -15.68 19.30
C ALA A 380 8.80 -14.85 18.98
N ARG A 381 8.68 -13.70 19.63
CA ARG A 381 7.67 -12.70 19.26
C ARG A 381 8.15 -12.00 17.99
N ILE A 382 7.33 -12.07 16.93
CA ILE A 382 7.51 -11.26 15.74
C ILE A 382 7.01 -9.85 16.07
N LEU A 383 7.89 -8.89 15.83
CA LEU A 383 7.59 -7.44 15.92
C LEU A 383 6.82 -6.97 14.69
#